data_989ac91e53f9af1374ece6581c12b3d7
#
_entry.id   989ac91e53f9af1374ece6581c12b3d7
#
_cell.length_a   1.000
_cell.length_b   1.000
_cell.length_c   1.000
_cell.angle_alpha   90.00
_cell.angle_beta   90.00
_cell.angle_gamma   90.00
#
_symmetry.space_group_name_H-M   'P 1'
#
loop_
_entity.id
_entity.type
_entity.pdbx_description
1 polymer ?
#
loop_
_entity_poly.entity_id
_entity_poly.type
_entity_poly.pdbx_seq_one_letter_code
_entity_poly.pdbx_strand_id
1 'polypeptide(L)'
;KSISLKPDYAEAYSNMGITFKDQGKLDEAIIASKKSTSLKPDHAEAYSNMGNILQNQGKLDEAIEAYKKSIMLDPNLANAHKNLSFALLNCGKYQEGFDEYEWRWKTDENLSKYRHFRQPEWNRETSLNGKTIFIWSEQGVGDTINWSSCLSYITTQAKHCILECQEKLVPLLKRSFPNVEVKAE
;
A
#
# COMPACT_ATOMS: atom_id res chain seq x y z
N LYS A 1 -0.93 -28.15 -16.94
CA LYS A 1 -1.97 -28.95 -17.66
C LYS A 1 -2.81 -28.06 -18.59
N SER A 2 -3.27 -26.87 -18.15
CA SER A 2 -4.04 -25.92 -19.00
C SER A 2 -3.23 -25.39 -20.20
N ILE A 3 -1.93 -25.11 -20.02
CA ILE A 3 -1.04 -24.64 -21.10
C ILE A 3 -0.84 -25.68 -22.19
N SER A 4 -0.76 -26.98 -21.83
CA SER A 4 -0.65 -28.07 -22.83
C SER A 4 -1.90 -28.22 -23.68
N LEU A 5 -3.07 -27.77 -23.19
CA LEU A 5 -4.35 -27.84 -23.88
C LEU A 5 -4.66 -26.55 -24.67
N LYS A 6 -4.15 -25.41 -24.22
CA LYS A 6 -4.31 -24.08 -24.83
C LYS A 6 -3.01 -23.28 -24.64
N PRO A 7 -2.02 -23.43 -25.51
CA PRO A 7 -0.71 -22.77 -25.36
C PRO A 7 -0.79 -21.23 -25.42
N ASP A 8 -1.89 -20.71 -25.96
CA ASP A 8 -2.12 -19.25 -26.07
C ASP A 8 -2.95 -18.68 -24.89
N TYR A 9 -3.11 -19.42 -23.81
CA TYR A 9 -3.89 -18.98 -22.67
C TYR A 9 -3.08 -18.09 -21.73
N ALA A 10 -3.22 -16.75 -21.88
CA ALA A 10 -2.46 -15.75 -21.15
C ALA A 10 -2.57 -15.89 -19.62
N GLU A 11 -3.77 -16.14 -19.10
CA GLU A 11 -4.00 -16.30 -17.66
C GLU A 11 -3.24 -17.50 -17.07
N ALA A 12 -3.13 -18.61 -17.82
CA ALA A 12 -2.35 -19.76 -17.37
C ALA A 12 -0.86 -19.42 -17.25
N TYR A 13 -0.32 -18.60 -18.15
CA TYR A 13 1.05 -18.10 -18.05
C TYR A 13 1.22 -17.12 -16.89
N SER A 14 0.26 -16.24 -16.62
CA SER A 14 0.27 -15.36 -15.46
C SER A 14 0.34 -16.16 -14.15
N ASN A 15 -0.55 -17.16 -13.99
CA ASN A 15 -0.58 -18.04 -12.82
C ASN A 15 0.70 -18.88 -12.68
N MET A 16 1.28 -19.32 -13.79
CA MET A 16 2.57 -20.01 -13.79
C MET A 16 3.69 -19.09 -13.31
N GLY A 17 3.68 -17.81 -13.70
CA GLY A 17 4.62 -16.80 -13.20
C GLY A 17 4.55 -16.64 -11.68
N ILE A 18 3.34 -16.55 -11.12
CA ILE A 18 3.12 -16.49 -9.66
C ILE A 18 3.67 -17.75 -8.99
N THR A 19 3.33 -18.92 -9.53
CA THR A 19 3.78 -20.21 -8.97
C THR A 19 5.31 -20.33 -8.96
N PHE A 20 5.99 -19.91 -10.02
CA PHE A 20 7.45 -19.90 -10.09
C PHE A 20 8.05 -18.89 -9.10
N LYS A 21 7.45 -17.71 -8.96
CA LYS A 21 7.85 -16.71 -7.97
C LYS A 21 7.79 -17.30 -6.54
N ASP A 22 6.70 -17.98 -6.20
CA ASP A 22 6.50 -18.61 -4.88
C ASP A 22 7.48 -19.75 -4.61
N GLN A 23 8.00 -20.39 -5.67
CA GLN A 23 9.08 -21.37 -5.60
C GLN A 23 10.48 -20.75 -5.59
N GLY A 24 10.62 -19.43 -5.65
CA GLY A 24 11.90 -18.73 -5.76
C GLY A 24 12.57 -18.78 -7.15
N LYS A 25 11.88 -19.33 -8.15
CA LYS A 25 12.35 -19.45 -9.53
C LYS A 25 12.05 -18.18 -10.32
N LEU A 26 12.76 -17.09 -9.97
CA LEU A 26 12.40 -15.76 -10.43
C LEU A 26 12.63 -15.54 -11.93
N ASP A 27 13.62 -16.21 -12.54
CA ASP A 27 13.88 -16.08 -13.97
C ASP A 27 12.80 -16.77 -14.80
N GLU A 28 12.38 -17.97 -14.41
CA GLU A 28 11.26 -18.69 -15.03
C GLU A 28 9.94 -17.93 -14.83
N ALA A 29 9.77 -17.29 -13.67
CA ALA A 29 8.61 -16.46 -13.39
C ALA A 29 8.51 -15.26 -14.37
N ILE A 30 9.61 -14.57 -14.63
CA ILE A 30 9.66 -13.46 -15.61
C ILE A 30 9.35 -13.94 -17.03
N ILE A 31 9.91 -15.08 -17.43
CA ILE A 31 9.64 -15.66 -18.77
C ILE A 31 8.15 -15.93 -18.94
N ALA A 32 7.52 -16.56 -17.95
CA ALA A 32 6.11 -16.85 -17.97
C ALA A 32 5.26 -15.56 -18.00
N SER A 33 5.58 -14.56 -17.17
CA SER A 33 4.85 -13.29 -17.14
C SER A 33 4.97 -12.51 -18.44
N LYS A 34 6.16 -12.46 -19.05
CA LYS A 34 6.35 -11.84 -20.38
C LYS A 34 5.53 -12.56 -21.45
N LYS A 35 5.44 -13.88 -21.40
CA LYS A 35 4.57 -14.64 -22.31
C LYS A 35 3.11 -14.30 -22.12
N SER A 36 2.64 -14.19 -20.87
CA SER A 36 1.28 -13.76 -20.54
C SER A 36 0.96 -12.38 -21.14
N THR A 37 1.79 -11.36 -20.87
CA THR A 37 1.59 -9.99 -21.38
C THR A 37 1.73 -9.88 -22.89
N SER A 38 2.51 -10.75 -23.54
CA SER A 38 2.60 -10.80 -25.01
C SER A 38 1.36 -11.40 -25.66
N LEU A 39 0.70 -12.37 -24.98
CA LEU A 39 -0.54 -13.00 -25.47
C LEU A 39 -1.77 -12.12 -25.24
N LYS A 40 -1.79 -11.36 -24.14
CA LYS A 40 -2.87 -10.44 -23.76
C LYS A 40 -2.29 -9.11 -23.26
N PRO A 41 -1.97 -8.16 -24.17
CA PRO A 41 -1.33 -6.89 -23.81
C PRO A 41 -2.18 -5.93 -22.97
N ASP A 42 -3.47 -6.18 -22.87
CA ASP A 42 -4.45 -5.41 -22.07
C ASP A 42 -4.79 -6.05 -20.73
N HIS A 43 -4.06 -7.09 -20.31
CA HIS A 43 -4.29 -7.78 -19.05
C HIS A 43 -3.62 -7.06 -17.88
N ALA A 44 -4.32 -6.14 -17.22
CA ALA A 44 -3.79 -5.34 -16.12
C ALA A 44 -3.15 -6.16 -15.00
N GLU A 45 -3.84 -7.23 -14.54
CA GLU A 45 -3.32 -8.09 -13.47
C GLU A 45 -2.01 -8.79 -13.83
N ALA A 46 -1.81 -9.15 -15.13
CA ALA A 46 -0.57 -9.80 -15.56
C ALA A 46 0.63 -8.84 -15.42
N TYR A 47 0.43 -7.54 -15.67
CA TYR A 47 1.46 -6.51 -15.43
C TYR A 47 1.72 -6.31 -13.95
N SER A 48 0.69 -6.30 -13.10
CA SER A 48 0.85 -6.23 -11.65
C SER A 48 1.65 -7.43 -11.12
N ASN A 49 1.33 -8.64 -11.58
CA ASN A 49 2.07 -9.86 -11.24
C ASN A 49 3.52 -9.82 -11.71
N MET A 50 3.77 -9.30 -12.91
CA MET A 50 5.13 -9.08 -13.42
C MET A 50 5.90 -8.09 -12.53
N GLY A 51 5.26 -7.00 -12.08
CA GLY A 51 5.84 -6.07 -11.13
C GLY A 51 6.26 -6.73 -9.82
N ASN A 52 5.42 -7.60 -9.26
CA ASN A 52 5.73 -8.36 -8.05
C ASN A 52 6.97 -9.26 -8.23
N ILE A 53 7.11 -9.90 -9.38
CA ILE A 53 8.26 -10.75 -9.68
C ILE A 53 9.54 -9.91 -9.80
N LEU A 54 9.48 -8.78 -10.52
CA LEU A 54 10.59 -7.85 -10.70
C LEU A 54 11.05 -7.25 -9.37
N GLN A 55 10.10 -6.89 -8.51
CA GLN A 55 10.39 -6.41 -7.16
C GLN A 55 11.13 -7.47 -6.33
N ASN A 56 10.72 -8.73 -6.40
CA ASN A 56 11.42 -9.84 -5.73
C ASN A 56 12.83 -10.10 -6.29
N GLN A 57 13.09 -9.71 -7.55
CA GLN A 57 14.45 -9.70 -8.13
C GLN A 57 15.27 -8.47 -7.73
N GLY A 58 14.70 -7.52 -6.98
CA GLY A 58 15.35 -6.24 -6.67
C GLY A 58 15.36 -5.23 -7.81
N LYS A 59 14.66 -5.51 -8.92
CA LYS A 59 14.56 -4.64 -10.10
C LYS A 59 13.44 -3.62 -9.91
N LEU A 60 13.65 -2.69 -8.97
CA LEU A 60 12.58 -1.79 -8.51
C LEU A 60 12.08 -0.84 -9.62
N ASP A 61 12.95 -0.30 -10.45
CA ASP A 61 12.54 0.61 -11.54
C ASP A 61 11.66 -0.12 -12.56
N GLU A 62 12.05 -1.33 -12.97
CA GLU A 62 11.26 -2.16 -13.88
C GLU A 62 9.91 -2.55 -13.25
N ALA A 63 9.89 -2.83 -11.93
CA ALA A 63 8.65 -3.13 -11.20
C ALA A 63 7.71 -1.93 -11.19
N ILE A 64 8.21 -0.72 -10.93
CA ILE A 64 7.44 0.53 -10.96
C ILE A 64 6.79 0.72 -12.35
N GLU A 65 7.52 0.52 -13.42
CA GLU A 65 6.98 0.63 -14.78
C GLU A 65 5.89 -0.44 -15.06
N ALA A 66 6.09 -1.67 -14.59
CA ALA A 66 5.09 -2.71 -14.73
C ALA A 66 3.80 -2.39 -13.95
N TYR A 67 3.89 -1.88 -12.70
CA TYR A 67 2.73 -1.44 -11.94
C TYR A 67 2.02 -0.24 -12.57
N LYS A 68 2.76 0.76 -13.05
CA LYS A 68 2.17 1.91 -13.77
C LYS A 68 1.42 1.45 -15.02
N LYS A 69 1.98 0.48 -15.76
CA LYS A 69 1.30 -0.10 -16.92
C LYS A 69 0.01 -0.82 -16.51
N SER A 70 0.04 -1.57 -15.40
CA SER A 70 -1.15 -2.21 -14.82
C SER A 70 -2.24 -1.18 -14.50
N ILE A 71 -1.89 -0.12 -13.78
CA ILE A 71 -2.82 0.97 -13.39
C ILE A 71 -3.36 1.73 -14.61
N MET A 72 -2.54 1.93 -15.64
CA MET A 72 -2.99 2.55 -16.89
C MET A 72 -4.06 1.70 -17.58
N LEU A 73 -3.99 0.38 -17.49
CA LEU A 73 -4.96 -0.57 -18.07
C LEU A 73 -6.21 -0.72 -17.19
N ASP A 74 -6.04 -0.74 -15.88
CA ASP A 74 -7.14 -0.73 -14.89
C ASP A 74 -6.82 0.24 -13.75
N PRO A 75 -7.34 1.49 -13.82
CA PRO A 75 -7.11 2.50 -12.78
C PRO A 75 -7.73 2.17 -11.42
N ASN A 76 -8.57 1.15 -11.33
CA ASN A 76 -9.20 0.75 -10.07
C ASN A 76 -8.55 -0.49 -9.43
N LEU A 77 -7.47 -1.02 -10.00
CA LEU A 77 -6.78 -2.19 -9.46
C LEU A 77 -5.99 -1.83 -8.19
N ALA A 78 -6.69 -1.81 -7.05
CA ALA A 78 -6.15 -1.36 -5.75
C ALA A 78 -4.84 -2.06 -5.35
N ASN A 79 -4.69 -3.35 -5.66
CA ASN A 79 -3.46 -4.09 -5.39
C ASN A 79 -2.27 -3.59 -6.22
N ALA A 80 -2.47 -3.11 -7.45
CA ALA A 80 -1.39 -2.55 -8.26
C ALA A 80 -0.89 -1.22 -7.66
N HIS A 81 -1.80 -0.35 -7.23
CA HIS A 81 -1.47 0.89 -6.52
C HIS A 81 -0.72 0.61 -5.21
N LYS A 82 -1.24 -0.30 -4.36
CA LYS A 82 -0.57 -0.70 -3.11
C LYS A 82 0.85 -1.21 -3.37
N ASN A 83 1.04 -2.06 -4.36
CA ASN A 83 2.36 -2.60 -4.69
C ASN A 83 3.29 -1.53 -5.29
N LEU A 84 2.76 -0.62 -6.13
CA LEU A 84 3.48 0.54 -6.63
C LEU A 84 3.97 1.42 -5.48
N SER A 85 3.13 1.65 -4.46
CA SER A 85 3.52 2.46 -3.29
C SER A 85 4.75 1.89 -2.60
N PHE A 86 4.78 0.59 -2.35
CA PHE A 86 5.94 -0.07 -1.72
C PHE A 86 7.21 0.04 -2.58
N ALA A 87 7.10 -0.13 -3.89
CA ALA A 87 8.24 0.03 -4.78
C ALA A 87 8.78 1.47 -4.78
N LEU A 88 7.87 2.47 -4.81
CA LEU A 88 8.23 3.89 -4.75
C LEU A 88 8.90 4.27 -3.42
N LEU A 89 8.34 3.81 -2.29
CA LEU A 89 8.90 4.06 -0.96
C LEU A 89 10.31 3.45 -0.83
N ASN A 90 10.52 2.24 -1.34
CA ASN A 90 11.83 1.59 -1.37
C ASN A 90 12.85 2.34 -2.25
N CYS A 91 12.39 3.07 -3.27
CA CYS A 91 13.24 3.95 -4.10
C CYS A 91 13.42 5.36 -3.51
N GLY A 92 12.90 5.65 -2.30
CA GLY A 92 12.96 6.97 -1.67
C GLY A 92 12.01 8.01 -2.28
N LYS A 93 11.10 7.61 -3.15
CA LYS A 93 10.06 8.49 -3.75
C LYS A 93 8.88 8.61 -2.80
N TYR A 94 9.12 9.24 -1.65
CA TYR A 94 8.20 9.19 -0.52
C TYR A 94 6.85 9.83 -0.82
N GLN A 95 6.82 11.01 -1.48
CA GLN A 95 5.56 11.70 -1.76
C GLN A 95 4.64 10.82 -2.64
N GLU A 96 5.13 10.41 -3.80
CA GLU A 96 4.39 9.54 -4.71
C GLU A 96 3.99 8.22 -4.03
N GLY A 97 4.93 7.64 -3.27
CA GLY A 97 4.70 6.37 -2.56
C GLY A 97 3.58 6.46 -1.53
N PHE A 98 3.52 7.52 -0.73
CA PHE A 98 2.44 7.71 0.24
C PHE A 98 1.11 8.06 -0.42
N ASP A 99 1.10 8.79 -1.53
CA ASP A 99 -0.13 9.06 -2.28
C ASP A 99 -0.73 7.78 -2.84
N GLU A 100 0.09 6.90 -3.40
CA GLU A 100 -0.32 5.56 -3.84
C GLU A 100 -0.71 4.64 -2.68
N TYR A 101 -0.14 4.81 -1.48
CA TYR A 101 -0.41 3.98 -0.31
C TYR A 101 -1.85 4.14 0.21
N GLU A 102 -2.52 5.25 -0.08
CA GLU A 102 -3.93 5.46 0.29
C GLU A 102 -4.87 4.43 -0.36
N TRP A 103 -4.47 3.83 -1.47
CA TRP A 103 -5.24 2.77 -2.13
C TRP A 103 -5.33 1.48 -1.33
N ARG A 104 -4.50 1.30 -0.27
CA ARG A 104 -4.58 0.14 0.62
C ARG A 104 -6.00 -0.06 1.19
N TRP A 105 -6.72 1.03 1.41
CA TRP A 105 -8.09 1.00 1.92
C TRP A 105 -9.12 0.42 0.97
N LYS A 106 -8.79 0.34 -0.33
CA LYS A 106 -9.65 -0.24 -1.37
C LYS A 106 -9.32 -1.70 -1.66
N THR A 107 -8.31 -2.28 -1.00
CA THR A 107 -8.01 -3.70 -1.12
C THR A 107 -8.95 -4.53 -0.25
N ASP A 108 -9.28 -5.75 -0.69
CA ASP A 108 -10.18 -6.65 0.05
C ASP A 108 -9.73 -6.91 1.50
N GLU A 109 -8.41 -6.96 1.72
CA GLU A 109 -7.81 -7.16 3.04
C GLU A 109 -8.13 -6.05 4.04
N ASN A 110 -8.26 -4.81 3.57
CA ASN A 110 -8.37 -3.63 4.40
C ASN A 110 -9.73 -2.94 4.33
N LEU A 111 -10.55 -3.28 3.36
CA LEU A 111 -11.88 -2.66 3.18
C LEU A 111 -12.74 -2.80 4.44
N SER A 112 -12.69 -3.95 5.11
CA SER A 112 -13.43 -4.18 6.37
C SER A 112 -12.84 -3.49 7.59
N LYS A 113 -11.59 -3.03 7.51
CA LYS A 113 -10.89 -2.33 8.61
C LYS A 113 -11.02 -0.81 8.51
N TYR A 114 -11.47 -0.31 7.37
CA TYR A 114 -11.64 1.13 7.18
C TYR A 114 -12.76 1.65 8.07
N ARG A 115 -12.45 2.66 8.90
CA ARG A 115 -13.39 3.29 9.82
C ARG A 115 -14.01 4.51 9.16
N HIS A 116 -15.33 4.47 8.99
CA HIS A 116 -16.08 5.61 8.46
C HIS A 116 -16.41 6.60 9.55
N PHE A 117 -15.85 7.80 9.47
CA PHE A 117 -16.16 8.91 10.36
C PHE A 117 -17.10 9.89 9.66
N ARG A 118 -17.93 10.61 10.45
CA ARG A 118 -18.76 11.69 9.91
C ARG A 118 -17.96 12.94 9.57
N GLN A 119 -16.83 13.13 10.21
CA GLN A 119 -15.89 14.21 9.98
C GLN A 119 -15.09 13.94 8.71
N PRO A 120 -14.75 14.98 7.94
CA PRO A 120 -13.90 14.81 6.76
C PRO A 120 -12.49 14.38 7.15
N GLU A 121 -11.88 13.54 6.31
CA GLU A 121 -10.47 13.24 6.43
C GLU A 121 -9.62 14.48 6.15
N TRP A 122 -8.49 14.58 6.85
CA TRP A 122 -7.55 15.66 6.61
C TRP A 122 -6.69 15.35 5.37
N ASN A 123 -6.85 16.16 4.35
CA ASN A 123 -6.16 16.02 3.06
C ASN A 123 -4.78 16.68 3.01
N ARG A 124 -4.22 17.11 4.16
CA ARG A 124 -2.94 17.86 4.30
C ARG A 124 -2.95 19.27 3.72
N GLU A 125 -3.87 19.64 2.85
CA GLU A 125 -4.00 20.98 2.25
C GLU A 125 -4.80 21.93 3.15
N THR A 126 -5.75 21.37 3.88
CA THR A 126 -6.62 22.14 4.78
C THR A 126 -5.88 22.51 6.06
N SER A 127 -5.83 23.80 6.40
CA SER A 127 -5.24 24.27 7.67
C SER A 127 -5.93 23.62 8.88
N LEU A 128 -5.12 23.17 9.83
CA LEU A 128 -5.57 22.67 11.14
C LEU A 128 -5.73 23.77 12.19
N ASN A 129 -5.41 25.02 11.86
CA ASN A 129 -5.50 26.14 12.79
C ASN A 129 -6.93 26.28 13.34
N GLY A 130 -7.05 26.33 14.67
CA GLY A 130 -8.32 26.40 15.36
C GLY A 130 -9.15 25.11 15.37
N LYS A 131 -8.70 24.04 14.72
CA LYS A 131 -9.43 22.78 14.59
C LYS A 131 -8.96 21.71 15.57
N THR A 132 -9.86 20.75 15.84
CA THR A 132 -9.52 19.50 16.51
C THR A 132 -9.25 18.43 15.44
N ILE A 133 -8.13 17.72 15.57
CA ILE A 133 -7.82 16.53 14.75
C ILE A 133 -7.97 15.29 15.60
N PHE A 134 -8.61 14.27 15.02
CA PHE A 134 -8.66 12.91 15.57
C PHE A 134 -7.75 12.00 14.74
N ILE A 135 -6.85 11.33 15.43
CA ILE A 135 -5.90 10.37 14.86
C ILE A 135 -6.17 9.03 15.51
N TRP A 136 -6.20 7.97 14.72
CA TRP A 136 -6.38 6.62 15.24
C TRP A 136 -5.30 5.69 14.71
N SER A 137 -4.93 4.71 15.52
CA SER A 137 -3.92 3.73 15.12
C SER A 137 -4.56 2.64 14.26
N GLU A 138 -4.06 2.51 13.04
CA GLU A 138 -4.53 1.55 12.06
C GLU A 138 -3.85 0.19 12.20
N GLN A 139 -2.61 0.20 12.67
CA GLN A 139 -1.69 -0.94 12.63
C GLN A 139 -1.23 -1.36 14.01
N GLY A 140 -0.24 -2.24 14.05
CA GLY A 140 0.28 -2.79 15.29
C GLY A 140 0.99 -1.78 16.20
N VAL A 141 1.34 -2.25 17.39
CA VAL A 141 2.00 -1.44 18.42
C VAL A 141 3.29 -0.79 17.95
N GLY A 142 4.11 -1.53 17.20
CA GLY A 142 5.38 -1.02 16.66
C GLY A 142 5.16 0.14 15.69
N ASP A 143 4.17 0.02 14.81
CA ASP A 143 3.82 1.06 13.84
C ASP A 143 3.28 2.29 14.54
N THR A 144 2.40 2.11 15.55
CA THR A 144 1.87 3.21 16.35
C THR A 144 2.98 3.99 17.05
N ILE A 145 3.98 3.32 17.62
CA ILE A 145 5.15 3.97 18.24
C ILE A 145 5.96 4.73 17.18
N ASN A 146 6.25 4.10 16.06
CA ASN A 146 7.04 4.72 14.99
C ASN A 146 6.37 6.00 14.46
N TRP A 147 5.09 5.93 14.12
CA TRP A 147 4.33 7.06 13.57
C TRP A 147 3.97 8.12 14.61
N SER A 148 4.02 7.79 15.92
CA SER A 148 3.79 8.78 16.97
C SER A 148 4.80 9.93 16.96
N SER A 149 5.97 9.74 16.34
CA SER A 149 6.94 10.83 16.11
C SER A 149 6.37 12.01 15.34
N CYS A 150 5.37 11.78 14.48
CA CYS A 150 4.69 12.82 13.71
C CYS A 150 3.74 13.68 14.56
N LEU A 151 3.34 13.23 15.76
CA LEU A 151 2.41 13.96 16.63
C LEU A 151 2.95 15.33 17.04
N SER A 152 4.26 15.44 17.26
CA SER A 152 4.89 16.71 17.60
C SER A 152 4.65 17.79 16.54
N TYR A 153 4.68 17.41 15.26
CA TYR A 153 4.39 18.32 14.15
C TYR A 153 2.90 18.69 14.12
N ILE A 154 2.01 17.72 14.26
CA ILE A 154 0.55 17.95 14.20
C ILE A 154 0.07 18.82 15.35
N THR A 155 0.61 18.62 16.56
CA THR A 155 0.23 19.41 17.75
C THR A 155 0.64 20.89 17.66
N THR A 156 1.61 21.23 16.81
CA THR A 156 1.93 22.65 16.53
C THR A 156 0.94 23.33 15.61
N GLN A 157 0.16 22.60 14.86
CA GLN A 157 -0.76 23.12 13.86
C GLN A 157 -2.23 23.07 14.29
N ALA A 158 -2.62 22.04 15.02
CA ALA A 158 -4.00 21.85 15.48
C ALA A 158 -4.23 22.54 16.83
N LYS A 159 -5.46 23.04 17.03
CA LYS A 159 -5.89 23.55 18.34
C LYS A 159 -5.96 22.44 19.38
N HIS A 160 -6.38 21.26 18.99
CA HIS A 160 -6.52 20.08 19.84
C HIS A 160 -6.24 18.81 19.04
N CYS A 161 -5.54 17.88 19.65
CA CYS A 161 -5.20 16.60 19.06
C CYS A 161 -5.70 15.46 19.96
N ILE A 162 -6.52 14.58 19.40
CA ILE A 162 -7.02 13.35 20.05
C ILE A 162 -6.37 12.17 19.34
N LEU A 163 -5.70 11.31 20.09
CA LEU A 163 -5.10 10.07 19.60
C LEU A 163 -5.79 8.87 20.22
N GLU A 164 -6.34 8.01 19.39
CA GLU A 164 -6.84 6.69 19.80
C GLU A 164 -5.80 5.63 19.45
N CYS A 165 -5.44 4.80 20.42
CA CYS A 165 -4.44 3.75 20.23
C CYS A 165 -4.72 2.54 21.12
N GLN A 166 -3.94 1.47 20.90
CA GLN A 166 -4.03 0.26 21.72
C GLN A 166 -3.84 0.60 23.21
N GLU A 167 -4.68 0.03 24.08
CA GLU A 167 -4.73 0.31 25.52
C GLU A 167 -3.36 0.30 26.20
N LYS A 168 -2.50 -0.66 25.84
CA LYS A 168 -1.15 -0.80 26.42
C LYS A 168 -0.19 0.35 26.06
N LEU A 169 -0.47 1.14 25.04
CA LEU A 169 0.32 2.31 24.64
C LEU A 169 -0.14 3.61 25.32
N VAL A 170 -1.35 3.64 25.86
CA VAL A 170 -1.92 4.86 26.46
C VAL A 170 -1.01 5.50 27.53
N PRO A 171 -0.46 4.74 28.50
CA PRO A 171 0.43 5.36 29.51
C PRO A 171 1.71 5.95 28.91
N LEU A 172 2.29 5.25 27.91
CA LEU A 172 3.49 5.71 27.23
C LEU A 172 3.25 7.00 26.46
N LEU A 173 2.18 7.02 25.63
CA LEU A 173 1.89 8.15 24.75
C LEU A 173 1.39 9.37 25.53
N LYS A 174 0.62 9.19 26.61
CA LYS A 174 0.24 10.29 27.53
C LYS A 174 1.47 10.95 28.15
N ARG A 175 2.47 10.18 28.55
CA ARG A 175 3.71 10.71 29.12
C ARG A 175 4.57 11.42 28.06
N SER A 176 4.64 10.87 26.86
CA SER A 176 5.48 11.40 25.78
C SER A 176 4.90 12.62 25.10
N PHE A 177 3.56 12.74 25.07
CA PHE A 177 2.82 13.81 24.39
C PHE A 177 1.76 14.41 25.32
N PRO A 178 2.17 15.20 26.33
CA PRO A 178 1.25 15.73 27.36
C PRO A 178 0.16 16.66 26.79
N ASN A 179 0.37 17.20 25.60
CA ASN A 179 -0.59 18.09 24.91
C ASN A 179 -1.57 17.31 23.99
N VAL A 180 -1.50 15.98 23.97
CA VAL A 180 -2.38 15.11 23.19
C VAL A 180 -3.35 14.40 24.12
N GLU A 181 -4.64 14.45 23.79
CA GLU A 181 -5.64 13.63 24.48
C GLU A 181 -5.56 12.20 23.98
N VAL A 182 -4.90 11.31 24.75
CA VAL A 182 -4.73 9.91 24.37
C VAL A 182 -5.84 9.04 24.95
N LYS A 183 -6.49 8.25 24.10
CA LYS A 183 -7.59 7.31 24.46
C LYS A 183 -7.21 5.88 24.05
N ALA A 184 -7.80 4.90 24.74
CA ALA A 184 -7.80 3.52 24.31
C ALA A 184 -8.82 3.29 23.17
N GLU A 185 -8.48 2.35 22.28
CA GLU A 185 -9.45 1.77 21.32
C GLU A 185 -10.61 1.10 22.04
#